data_7e468e08d3015af87090a916d951a5c9
#
_entry.id   7e468e08d3015af87090a916d951a5c9
#
_cell.length_a   1.000
_cell.length_b   1.000
_cell.length_c   1.000
_cell.angle_alpha   90.00
_cell.angle_beta   90.00
_cell.angle_gamma   90.00
#
_symmetry.space_group_name_H-M   'P 1'
#
loop_
_entity.id
_entity.type
_entity.pdbx_description
1 polymer ?
#
loop_
_entity_poly.entity_id
_entity_poly.type
_entity_poly.pdbx_seq_one_letter_code
_entity_poly.pdbx_strand_id
1 'polypeptide(L)'
;MLFNIGKIVINYNSKLLSFSQNKFNFLLIQGFFGEICLKIPKNIFIQINEKNFILYFDLNKLSLIKKILKSFYFSIIFSCNGLIYNHFVFMSIKGIGYKFKLEKNLLIVYNGKTLPTKFELPKNLRIIENSGPNFLTVFCGDFIQILFF
;
A
#
# COMPACT_ATOMS: atom_id res chain seq x y z
N MET A 1 -34.59 -15.36 -8.22
CA MET A 1 -33.93 -14.75 -7.03
C MET A 1 -33.48 -13.37 -7.40
N LEU A 2 -34.09 -12.33 -6.88
CA LEU A 2 -33.63 -10.94 -7.03
C LEU A 2 -32.40 -10.79 -6.14
N PHE A 3 -31.20 -10.72 -6.76
CA PHE A 3 -29.97 -10.39 -6.04
C PHE A 3 -30.01 -8.90 -5.68
N ASN A 4 -30.07 -8.63 -4.39
CA ASN A 4 -29.94 -7.26 -3.88
C ASN A 4 -28.44 -6.89 -3.94
N ILE A 5 -28.03 -6.18 -5.00
CA ILE A 5 -26.62 -5.85 -5.27
C ILE A 5 -26.34 -4.43 -4.82
N GLY A 6 -25.40 -4.29 -3.87
CA GLY A 6 -24.87 -2.99 -3.50
C GLY A 6 -23.79 -2.54 -4.48
N LYS A 7 -23.66 -1.22 -4.67
CA LYS A 7 -22.74 -0.61 -5.62
C LYS A 7 -21.99 0.56 -4.96
N ILE A 8 -20.65 0.57 -5.10
CA ILE A 8 -19.81 1.70 -4.71
C ILE A 8 -19.04 2.15 -5.94
N VAL A 9 -19.13 3.44 -6.28
CA VAL A 9 -18.42 4.05 -7.41
C VAL A 9 -17.22 4.80 -6.86
N ILE A 10 -16.04 4.57 -7.43
CA ILE A 10 -14.79 5.22 -7.04
C ILE A 10 -14.16 5.84 -8.27
N ASN A 11 -13.92 7.15 -8.21
CA ASN A 11 -13.20 7.89 -9.24
C ASN A 11 -11.70 7.81 -8.96
N TYR A 12 -10.88 7.68 -9.99
CA TYR A 12 -9.44 7.53 -9.87
C TYR A 12 -8.68 8.17 -11.04
N ASN A 13 -7.43 8.51 -10.79
CA ASN A 13 -6.52 9.09 -11.79
C ASN A 13 -5.36 8.13 -12.15
N SER A 14 -5.45 6.88 -11.76
CA SER A 14 -4.46 5.84 -12.05
C SER A 14 -5.03 4.79 -13.01
N LYS A 15 -4.19 4.07 -13.72
CA LYS A 15 -4.63 2.99 -14.62
C LYS A 15 -4.94 1.74 -13.80
N LEU A 16 -6.11 1.16 -14.02
CA LEU A 16 -6.57 -0.05 -13.34
C LEU A 16 -6.76 -1.19 -14.33
N LEU A 17 -6.31 -2.36 -13.95
CA LEU A 17 -6.48 -3.61 -14.69
C LEU A 17 -6.92 -4.70 -13.71
N SER A 18 -7.88 -5.54 -14.13
CA SER A 18 -8.25 -6.74 -13.38
C SER A 18 -7.80 -7.98 -14.14
N PHE A 19 -7.25 -8.95 -13.42
CA PHE A 19 -6.88 -10.24 -13.99
C PHE A 19 -7.16 -11.36 -12.98
N SER A 20 -7.29 -12.60 -13.48
CA SER A 20 -7.49 -13.79 -12.66
C SER A 20 -6.29 -14.72 -12.78
N GLN A 21 -5.80 -15.23 -11.66
CA GLN A 21 -4.72 -16.21 -11.61
C GLN A 21 -5.01 -17.21 -10.48
N ASN A 22 -4.88 -18.52 -10.79
CA ASN A 22 -5.01 -19.61 -9.80
C ASN A 22 -6.28 -19.52 -8.92
N LYS A 23 -7.46 -19.31 -9.52
CA LYS A 23 -8.76 -19.16 -8.83
C LYS A 23 -8.91 -17.89 -7.98
N PHE A 24 -7.97 -16.95 -8.05
CA PHE A 24 -8.06 -15.65 -7.39
C PHE A 24 -8.12 -14.53 -8.41
N ASN A 25 -8.91 -13.52 -8.11
CA ASN A 25 -8.97 -12.29 -8.88
C ASN A 25 -8.08 -11.24 -8.25
N PHE A 26 -7.37 -10.50 -9.08
CA PHE A 26 -6.46 -9.45 -8.67
C PHE A 26 -6.82 -8.14 -9.36
N LEU A 27 -6.61 -7.04 -8.65
CA LEU A 27 -6.69 -5.68 -9.15
C LEU A 27 -5.26 -5.12 -9.20
N LEU A 28 -4.78 -4.83 -10.41
CA LEU A 28 -3.52 -4.14 -10.64
C LEU A 28 -3.80 -2.65 -10.77
N ILE A 29 -3.16 -1.85 -9.96
CA ILE A 29 -3.23 -0.38 -9.97
C ILE A 29 -1.86 0.12 -10.44
N GLN A 30 -1.82 0.85 -11.55
CA GLN A 30 -0.61 1.44 -12.11
C GLN A 30 -0.67 2.96 -11.98
N GLY A 31 0.35 3.57 -11.44
CA GLY A 31 0.47 5.00 -11.28
C GLY A 31 1.89 5.49 -11.56
N PHE A 32 2.15 6.76 -11.26
CA PHE A 32 3.43 7.40 -11.56
C PHE A 32 4.61 6.79 -10.76
N PHE A 33 4.36 6.39 -9.52
CA PHE A 33 5.39 5.86 -8.61
C PHE A 33 5.49 4.33 -8.59
N GLY A 34 4.85 3.64 -9.54
CA GLY A 34 4.94 2.19 -9.68
C GLY A 34 3.61 1.50 -9.89
N GLU A 35 3.54 0.26 -9.45
CA GLU A 35 2.33 -0.58 -9.54
C GLU A 35 2.11 -1.37 -8.25
N ILE A 36 0.85 -1.56 -7.91
CA ILE A 36 0.41 -2.33 -6.74
C ILE A 36 -0.62 -3.36 -7.17
N CYS A 37 -0.46 -4.59 -6.69
CA CYS A 37 -1.38 -5.68 -6.94
C CYS A 37 -2.17 -6.02 -5.68
N LEU A 38 -3.49 -5.82 -5.72
CA LEU A 38 -4.41 -6.12 -4.63
C LEU A 38 -5.23 -7.38 -4.95
N LYS A 39 -5.28 -8.30 -3.99
CA LYS A 39 -6.15 -9.48 -4.12
C LYS A 39 -7.60 -9.09 -3.85
N ILE A 40 -8.49 -9.41 -4.80
CA ILE A 40 -9.92 -9.12 -4.69
C ILE A 40 -10.58 -10.18 -3.79
N PRO A 41 -11.32 -9.79 -2.75
CA PRO A 41 -12.08 -10.72 -1.92
C PRO A 41 -13.15 -11.47 -2.74
N LYS A 42 -13.38 -12.75 -2.44
CA LYS A 42 -14.27 -13.63 -3.23
C LYS A 42 -15.71 -13.14 -3.39
N ASN A 43 -16.19 -12.30 -2.46
CA ASN A 43 -17.58 -11.82 -2.45
C ASN A 43 -17.73 -10.39 -3.01
N ILE A 44 -16.69 -9.87 -3.66
CA ILE A 44 -16.66 -8.54 -4.27
C ILE A 44 -16.35 -8.72 -5.76
N PHE A 45 -17.16 -8.09 -6.60
CA PHE A 45 -16.92 -8.03 -8.04
C PHE A 45 -16.56 -6.60 -8.42
N ILE A 46 -15.63 -6.46 -9.37
CA ILE A 46 -15.15 -5.17 -9.83
C ILE A 46 -15.48 -5.03 -11.32
N GLN A 47 -16.10 -3.91 -11.66
CA GLN A 47 -16.23 -3.46 -13.04
C GLN A 47 -15.39 -2.21 -13.21
N ILE A 48 -14.48 -2.22 -14.15
CA ILE A 48 -13.57 -1.11 -14.44
C ILE A 48 -14.11 -0.37 -15.67
N ASN A 49 -14.30 0.94 -15.53
CA ASN A 49 -14.63 1.86 -16.60
C ASN A 49 -13.44 2.83 -16.80
N GLU A 50 -13.45 3.63 -17.86
CA GLU A 50 -12.34 4.55 -18.19
C GLU A 50 -11.99 5.57 -17.08
N LYS A 51 -12.97 6.06 -16.33
CA LYS A 51 -12.79 7.11 -15.31
C LYS A 51 -13.15 6.68 -13.89
N ASN A 52 -13.78 5.52 -13.74
CA ASN A 52 -14.19 5.02 -12.43
C ASN A 52 -14.19 3.49 -12.41
N PHE A 53 -14.15 2.93 -11.24
CA PHE A 53 -14.45 1.51 -11.05
C PHE A 53 -15.60 1.34 -10.06
N ILE A 54 -16.32 0.24 -10.21
CA ILE A 54 -17.53 -0.03 -9.49
C ILE A 54 -17.32 -1.33 -8.72
N LEU A 55 -17.49 -1.27 -7.41
CA LEU A 55 -17.52 -2.46 -6.56
C LEU A 55 -18.97 -2.94 -6.41
N TYR A 56 -19.22 -4.18 -6.78
CA TYR A 56 -20.50 -4.86 -6.56
C TYR A 56 -20.37 -5.88 -5.43
N PHE A 57 -21.37 -5.95 -4.56
CA PHE A 57 -21.41 -6.89 -3.45
C PHE A 57 -22.85 -7.30 -3.12
N ASP A 58 -23.03 -8.47 -2.51
CA ASP A 58 -24.35 -8.98 -2.12
C ASP A 58 -24.84 -8.32 -0.84
N LEU A 59 -25.94 -7.57 -0.92
CA LEU A 59 -26.54 -6.88 0.24
C LEU A 59 -27.08 -7.85 1.30
N ASN A 60 -27.49 -9.05 0.91
CA ASN A 60 -27.98 -10.05 1.85
C ASN A 60 -26.90 -10.52 2.82
N LYS A 61 -25.61 -10.35 2.45
CA LYS A 61 -24.43 -10.70 3.27
C LYS A 61 -23.72 -9.47 3.82
N LEU A 62 -24.36 -8.30 3.81
CA LEU A 62 -23.72 -7.02 4.14
C LEU A 62 -23.10 -7.00 5.53
N SER A 63 -23.74 -7.62 6.55
CA SER A 63 -23.19 -7.68 7.92
C SER A 63 -21.85 -8.40 8.00
N LEU A 64 -21.68 -9.47 7.23
CA LEU A 64 -20.45 -10.26 7.16
C LEU A 64 -19.38 -9.58 6.28
N ILE A 65 -19.81 -8.98 5.18
CA ILE A 65 -18.91 -8.41 4.17
C ILE A 65 -18.49 -6.97 4.53
N LYS A 66 -19.25 -6.24 5.35
CA LYS A 66 -19.03 -4.82 5.65
C LYS A 66 -17.59 -4.47 6.07
N LYS A 67 -16.99 -5.28 6.94
CA LYS A 67 -15.60 -5.07 7.39
C LYS A 67 -14.60 -5.28 6.25
N ILE A 68 -14.78 -6.36 5.48
CA ILE A 68 -13.92 -6.70 4.34
C ILE A 68 -14.06 -5.65 3.23
N LEU A 69 -15.28 -5.23 2.93
CA LEU A 69 -15.56 -4.19 1.94
C LEU A 69 -14.91 -2.86 2.32
N LYS A 70 -15.05 -2.44 3.58
CA LYS A 70 -14.42 -1.22 4.10
C LYS A 70 -12.90 -1.28 4.02
N SER A 71 -12.30 -2.38 4.46
CA SER A 71 -10.85 -2.58 4.39
C SER A 71 -10.34 -2.56 2.95
N PHE A 72 -11.01 -3.27 2.06
CA PHE A 72 -10.64 -3.33 0.64
C PHE A 72 -10.80 -1.96 -0.06
N TYR A 73 -11.88 -1.23 0.22
CA TYR A 73 -12.11 0.12 -0.27
C TYR A 73 -10.97 1.07 0.14
N PHE A 74 -10.59 1.07 1.43
CA PHE A 74 -9.48 1.88 1.92
C PHE A 74 -8.14 1.46 1.29
N SER A 75 -7.89 0.16 1.13
CA SER A 75 -6.67 -0.32 0.47
C SER A 75 -6.56 0.22 -0.95
N ILE A 76 -7.65 0.25 -1.72
CA ILE A 76 -7.66 0.82 -3.07
C ILE A 76 -7.35 2.32 -3.04
N ILE A 77 -8.04 3.10 -2.18
CA ILE A 77 -7.82 4.55 -2.10
C ILE A 77 -6.38 4.87 -1.68
N PHE A 78 -5.86 4.19 -0.66
CA PHE A 78 -4.48 4.39 -0.23
C PHE A 78 -3.48 4.04 -1.32
N SER A 79 -3.70 2.94 -2.05
CA SER A 79 -2.86 2.55 -3.17
C SER A 79 -2.90 3.60 -4.30
N CYS A 80 -4.08 4.06 -4.69
CA CYS A 80 -4.22 5.10 -5.72
C CYS A 80 -3.50 6.40 -5.30
N ASN A 81 -3.70 6.85 -4.07
CA ASN A 81 -3.06 8.07 -3.57
C ASN A 81 -1.54 7.91 -3.50
N GLY A 82 -1.04 6.79 -3.02
CA GLY A 82 0.39 6.52 -2.94
C GLY A 82 1.07 6.47 -4.30
N LEU A 83 0.40 5.91 -5.30
CA LEU A 83 0.92 5.84 -6.67
C LEU A 83 0.89 7.18 -7.43
N ILE A 84 0.09 8.15 -6.96
CA ILE A 84 0.00 9.49 -7.55
C ILE A 84 0.91 10.47 -6.79
N TYR A 85 0.83 10.50 -5.46
CA TYR A 85 1.48 11.52 -4.62
C TYR A 85 2.68 10.99 -3.83
N ASN A 86 2.88 9.67 -3.85
CA ASN A 86 3.81 8.95 -2.97
C ASN A 86 3.46 9.08 -1.47
N HIS A 87 3.66 8.03 -0.72
CA HIS A 87 3.58 8.08 0.74
C HIS A 87 4.94 8.40 1.32
N PHE A 88 4.98 9.14 2.41
CA PHE A 88 6.21 9.40 3.14
C PHE A 88 6.02 9.27 4.65
N VAL A 89 7.06 8.83 5.32
CA VAL A 89 7.11 8.72 6.78
C VAL A 89 8.43 9.29 7.26
N PHE A 90 8.35 10.18 8.25
CA PHE A 90 9.52 10.67 8.96
C PHE A 90 9.86 9.74 10.11
N MET A 91 11.09 9.30 10.15
CA MET A 91 11.61 8.45 11.21
C MET A 91 12.72 9.19 11.96
N SER A 92 12.69 9.17 13.28
CA SER A 92 13.76 9.71 14.13
C SER A 92 14.18 8.68 15.16
N ILE A 93 15.48 8.62 15.42
CA ILE A 93 16.04 7.82 16.50
C ILE A 93 16.64 8.74 17.56
N LYS A 94 16.38 8.47 18.84
CA LYS A 94 16.88 9.25 19.96
C LYS A 94 17.67 8.36 20.90
N GLY A 95 18.88 8.77 21.24
CA GLY A 95 19.77 8.07 22.16
C GLY A 95 21.23 8.44 21.92
N ILE A 96 22.07 8.29 22.93
CA ILE A 96 23.52 8.53 22.82
C ILE A 96 24.13 7.47 21.91
N GLY A 97 24.78 7.89 20.81
CA GLY A 97 25.38 7.00 19.84
C GLY A 97 24.39 6.32 18.88
N TYR A 98 23.09 6.66 18.95
CA TYR A 98 22.10 6.16 18.03
C TYR A 98 22.18 6.91 16.70
N LYS A 99 22.20 6.17 15.60
CA LYS A 99 22.27 6.74 14.25
C LYS A 99 21.75 5.78 13.20
N PHE A 100 21.32 6.33 12.09
CA PHE A 100 21.06 5.61 10.86
C PHE A 100 22.27 5.70 9.92
N LYS A 101 22.49 4.68 9.13
CA LYS A 101 23.43 4.68 8.01
C LYS A 101 22.82 3.94 6.84
N LEU A 102 22.81 4.57 5.68
CA LEU A 102 22.33 3.96 4.44
C LEU A 102 23.51 3.44 3.63
N GLU A 103 23.54 2.16 3.32
CA GLU A 103 24.57 1.53 2.48
C GLU A 103 23.89 0.78 1.32
N LYS A 104 23.90 1.37 0.12
CA LYS A 104 23.24 0.80 -1.07
C LYS A 104 21.77 0.46 -0.78
N ASN A 105 21.47 -0.84 -0.61
CA ASN A 105 20.13 -1.37 -0.35
C ASN A 105 19.94 -1.82 1.11
N LEU A 106 20.81 -1.38 2.03
CA LEU A 106 20.75 -1.74 3.43
C LEU A 106 20.58 -0.49 4.28
N LEU A 107 19.60 -0.50 5.18
CA LEU A 107 19.51 0.45 6.28
C LEU A 107 20.15 -0.17 7.52
N ILE A 108 21.17 0.46 8.04
CA ILE A 108 21.89 0.06 9.24
C ILE A 108 21.48 0.97 10.37
N VAL A 109 20.95 0.38 11.45
CA VAL A 109 20.47 1.10 12.63
C VAL A 109 21.39 0.79 13.81
N TYR A 110 22.07 1.82 14.31
CA TYR A 110 22.85 1.77 15.54
C TYR A 110 21.94 2.19 16.70
N ASN A 111 21.58 1.24 17.56
CA ASN A 111 20.62 1.45 18.65
C ASN A 111 21.19 1.11 20.03
N GLY A 112 22.50 1.38 20.22
CA GLY A 112 23.20 1.12 21.48
C GLY A 112 23.57 -0.35 21.72
N LYS A 113 23.23 -1.25 20.80
CA LYS A 113 23.67 -2.65 20.84
C LYS A 113 25.10 -2.77 20.29
N THR A 114 25.82 -3.80 20.73
CA THR A 114 27.16 -4.11 20.25
C THR A 114 27.23 -4.32 18.74
N LEU A 115 26.18 -4.96 18.19
CA LEU A 115 26.01 -5.17 16.75
C LEU A 115 24.86 -4.31 16.23
N PRO A 116 25.06 -3.58 15.12
CA PRO A 116 23.99 -2.81 14.51
C PRO A 116 22.94 -3.73 13.88
N THR A 117 21.70 -3.29 13.88
CA THR A 117 20.61 -3.99 13.18
C THR A 117 20.62 -3.58 11.71
N LYS A 118 20.56 -4.55 10.80
CA LYS A 118 20.56 -4.34 9.35
C LYS A 118 19.22 -4.73 8.76
N PHE A 119 18.66 -3.86 7.93
CA PHE A 119 17.40 -4.08 7.21
C PHE A 119 17.65 -3.99 5.71
N GLU A 120 17.20 -4.99 4.96
CA GLU A 120 17.21 -4.95 3.50
C GLU A 120 16.06 -4.10 2.99
N LEU A 121 16.36 -3.14 2.10
CA LEU A 121 15.37 -2.23 1.55
C LEU A 121 14.63 -2.89 0.39
N PRO A 122 13.29 -2.89 0.38
CA PRO A 122 12.51 -3.26 -0.78
C PRO A 122 12.84 -2.36 -1.98
N LYS A 123 12.79 -2.90 -3.20
CA LYS A 123 13.16 -2.18 -4.43
C LYS A 123 12.37 -0.89 -4.68
N ASN A 124 11.13 -0.83 -4.20
CA ASN A 124 10.22 0.31 -4.41
C ASN A 124 10.27 1.34 -3.28
N LEU A 125 11.11 1.12 -2.27
CA LEU A 125 11.24 2.00 -1.13
C LEU A 125 12.46 2.90 -1.33
N ARG A 126 12.25 4.21 -1.21
CA ARG A 126 13.31 5.21 -1.28
C ARG A 126 13.50 5.85 0.09
N ILE A 127 14.74 5.96 0.51
CA ILE A 127 15.10 6.62 1.76
C ILE A 127 15.95 7.84 1.42
N ILE A 128 15.64 8.95 2.05
CA ILE A 128 16.43 10.17 2.00
C ILE A 128 16.92 10.44 3.42
N GLU A 129 18.24 10.50 3.59
CA GLU A 129 18.85 10.97 4.82
C GLU A 129 18.61 12.47 4.94
N ASN A 130 17.98 12.87 6.03
CA ASN A 130 17.74 14.28 6.32
C ASN A 130 18.99 14.92 6.97
N SER A 131 18.87 16.18 7.37
CA SER A 131 19.95 17.03 7.90
C SER A 131 20.71 16.51 9.14
N GLY A 132 20.66 15.23 9.44
CA GLY A 132 21.40 14.59 10.54
C GLY A 132 21.28 13.08 10.53
N PRO A 133 22.25 12.37 11.15
CA PRO A 133 22.31 10.91 11.15
C PRO A 133 21.15 10.25 11.92
N ASN A 134 20.33 11.05 12.60
CA ASN A 134 19.23 10.57 13.45
C ASN A 134 17.87 10.71 12.80
N PHE A 135 17.80 11.23 11.57
CA PHE A 135 16.54 11.50 10.88
C PHE A 135 16.55 10.90 9.48
N LEU A 136 15.47 10.23 9.13
CA LEU A 136 15.24 9.68 7.80
C LEU A 136 13.86 10.08 7.30
N THR A 137 13.74 10.25 5.99
CA THR A 137 12.44 10.26 5.31
C THR A 137 12.33 9.05 4.40
N VAL A 138 11.31 8.26 4.60
CA VAL A 138 11.01 7.06 3.82
C VAL A 138 9.88 7.37 2.86
N PHE A 139 10.07 7.07 1.59
CA PHE A 139 9.08 7.26 0.52
C PHE A 139 8.73 5.92 -0.12
N CYS A 140 7.45 5.66 -0.33
CA CYS A 140 6.98 4.50 -1.08
C CYS A 140 5.61 4.76 -1.71
N GLY A 141 5.39 4.25 -2.92
CA GLY A 141 4.07 4.24 -3.56
C GLY A 141 3.08 3.30 -2.85
N ASP A 142 3.57 2.24 -2.21
CA ASP A 142 2.77 1.28 -1.45
C ASP A 142 2.89 1.51 0.06
N PHE A 143 1.80 2.00 0.66
CA PHE A 143 1.75 2.28 2.10
C PHE A 143 2.00 1.03 2.96
N ILE A 144 1.58 -0.14 2.49
CA ILE A 144 1.79 -1.40 3.20
C ILE A 144 3.29 -1.69 3.37
N GLN A 145 4.10 -1.42 2.35
CA GLN A 145 5.55 -1.60 2.46
C GLN A 145 6.20 -0.69 3.51
N ILE A 146 5.66 0.51 3.72
CA ILE A 146 6.14 1.40 4.79
C ILE A 146 5.81 0.85 6.18
N LEU A 147 4.63 0.27 6.35
CA LEU A 147 4.20 -0.27 7.66
C LEU A 147 5.00 -1.48 8.11
N PHE A 148 5.51 -2.28 7.17
CA PHE A 148 6.27 -3.50 7.48
C PHE A 148 7.79 -3.29 7.41
N PHE A 149 8.24 -2.10 7.11
CA PHE A 149 9.63 -1.67 7.17
C PHE A 149 9.97 -1.07 8.54
#